data_60bb67ff84b3412fff27ec115f9d2868
#
_entry.id   60bb67ff84b3412fff27ec115f9d2868
#
_cell.length_a   1.000
_cell.length_b   1.000
_cell.length_c   1.000
_cell.angle_alpha   90.00
_cell.angle_beta   90.00
_cell.angle_gamma   90.00
#
_symmetry.space_group_name_H-M   'P 1'
#
loop_
_entity.id
_entity.type
_entity.pdbx_description
1 polymer ?
#
loop_
_entity_poly.entity_id
_entity_poly.type
_entity_poly.pdbx_seq_one_letter_code
_entity_poly.pdbx_strand_id
1 'polypeptide(L)'
;MNRLAVWLSMFVLTLCIVPPSGQAQVVRTDYMDTEFIAEMTSIQPGQPFWVALRMKMDEHWHTYWRNPGDSGLPTEIEWTLPEGFKAGEIQWPYPQKIVLEMLATYGHEGEIF
;
A
#
# COMPACT_ATOMS: atom_id res chain seq x y z
N MET A 1 -12.63 16.87 -68.77
CA MET A 1 -11.78 15.96 -68.00
C MET A 1 -11.65 16.50 -66.59
N ASN A 2 -12.47 15.98 -65.71
CA ASN A 2 -12.46 16.44 -64.32
C ASN A 2 -11.61 15.49 -63.47
N ARG A 3 -10.50 16.00 -63.02
CA ARG A 3 -9.66 15.31 -62.00
C ARG A 3 -10.15 15.75 -60.64
N LEU A 4 -10.98 14.94 -60.03
CA LEU A 4 -11.33 15.02 -58.64
C LEU A 4 -10.12 14.52 -57.81
N ALA A 5 -9.38 15.46 -57.20
CA ALA A 5 -8.38 15.12 -56.21
C ALA A 5 -9.09 14.90 -54.88
N VAL A 6 -9.22 13.61 -54.53
CA VAL A 6 -9.69 13.23 -53.20
C VAL A 6 -8.53 13.37 -52.24
N TRP A 7 -8.56 14.43 -51.40
CA TRP A 7 -7.68 14.58 -50.28
C TRP A 7 -8.17 13.69 -49.15
N LEU A 8 -7.53 12.50 -49.02
CA LEU A 8 -7.76 11.62 -47.88
C LEU A 8 -7.00 12.19 -46.70
N SER A 9 -7.71 12.99 -45.88
CA SER A 9 -7.19 13.50 -44.63
C SER A 9 -7.12 12.31 -43.63
N MET A 10 -5.92 11.75 -43.48
CA MET A 10 -5.64 10.70 -42.50
C MET A 10 -5.53 11.35 -41.13
N PHE A 11 -6.66 11.34 -40.41
CA PHE A 11 -6.70 11.78 -39.01
C PHE A 11 -6.02 10.70 -38.16
N VAL A 12 -4.74 10.87 -37.86
CA VAL A 12 -4.03 10.04 -36.92
C VAL A 12 -4.51 10.39 -35.53
N LEU A 13 -5.45 9.60 -35.03
CA LEU A 13 -5.88 9.67 -33.64
C LEU A 13 -4.75 9.11 -32.76
N THR A 14 -3.89 10.00 -32.29
CA THR A 14 -2.87 9.63 -31.29
C THR A 14 -3.59 9.33 -29.99
N LEU A 15 -3.84 8.06 -29.73
CA LEU A 15 -4.36 7.59 -28.45
C LEU A 15 -3.26 7.77 -27.40
N CYS A 16 -3.31 8.87 -26.66
CA CYS A 16 -2.49 9.04 -25.47
C CYS A 16 -2.94 8.00 -24.44
N ILE A 17 -2.23 6.89 -24.36
CA ILE A 17 -2.36 5.95 -23.25
C ILE A 17 -1.73 6.65 -22.06
N VAL A 18 -2.56 7.30 -21.24
CA VAL A 18 -2.15 7.79 -19.93
C VAL A 18 -1.96 6.53 -19.08
N PRO A 19 -0.73 6.23 -18.60
CA PRO A 19 -0.57 5.13 -17.68
C PRO A 19 -1.44 5.40 -16.45
N PRO A 20 -2.12 4.39 -15.91
CA PRO A 20 -2.86 4.57 -14.68
C PRO A 20 -1.84 5.02 -13.62
N SER A 21 -2.01 6.21 -13.10
CA SER A 21 -1.29 6.67 -11.92
C SER A 21 -1.63 5.66 -10.82
N GLY A 22 -0.64 4.87 -10.41
CA GLY A 22 -0.79 3.92 -9.33
C GLY A 22 -1.04 4.68 -8.03
N GLN A 23 -2.28 5.03 -7.80
CA GLN A 23 -2.70 5.52 -6.49
C GLN A 23 -2.80 4.32 -5.58
N ALA A 24 -2.17 4.41 -4.42
CA ALA A 24 -2.37 3.46 -3.36
C ALA A 24 -3.87 3.40 -3.07
N GLN A 25 -4.42 2.20 -3.18
CA GLN A 25 -5.84 1.98 -2.98
C GLN A 25 -6.08 1.57 -1.53
N VAL A 26 -7.01 2.25 -0.87
CA VAL A 26 -7.49 1.81 0.44
C VAL A 26 -8.25 0.51 0.27
N VAL A 27 -7.82 -0.52 0.99
CA VAL A 27 -8.48 -1.82 1.03
C VAL A 27 -9.23 -1.94 2.35
N ARG A 28 -10.54 -2.07 2.28
CA ARG A 28 -11.38 -2.34 3.44
C ARG A 28 -11.49 -3.84 3.67
N THR A 29 -11.13 -4.28 4.86
CA THR A 29 -11.44 -5.61 5.39
C THR A 29 -12.64 -5.49 6.34
N ASP A 30 -13.04 -6.60 6.98
CA ASP A 30 -14.19 -6.58 7.88
C ASP A 30 -14.06 -5.59 9.05
N TYR A 31 -12.83 -5.35 9.53
CA TYR A 31 -12.58 -4.58 10.75
C TYR A 31 -11.48 -3.51 10.62
N MET A 32 -10.97 -3.29 9.41
CA MET A 32 -9.81 -2.44 9.23
C MET A 32 -9.71 -1.92 7.81
N ASP A 33 -9.28 -0.65 7.68
CA ASP A 33 -8.82 -0.09 6.41
C ASP A 33 -7.30 -0.20 6.32
N THR A 34 -6.80 -0.67 5.21
CA THR A 34 -5.36 -0.77 4.94
C THR A 34 -4.99 -0.03 3.67
N GLU A 35 -3.83 0.59 3.68
CA GLU A 35 -3.32 1.33 2.55
C GLU A 35 -1.79 1.36 2.58
N PHE A 36 -1.14 1.16 1.43
CA PHE A 36 0.27 1.45 1.28
C PHE A 36 0.48 2.90 0.87
N ILE A 37 1.32 3.61 1.60
CA ILE A 37 1.67 5.00 1.34
C ILE A 37 3.16 5.08 1.09
N ALA A 38 3.54 5.55 -0.10
CA ALA A 38 4.93 5.81 -0.42
C ALA A 38 5.33 7.23 -0.02
N GLU A 39 6.56 7.36 0.46
CA GLU A 39 7.19 8.64 0.80
C GLU A 39 7.28 9.58 -0.40
N MET A 40 7.39 9.02 -1.60
CA MET A 40 7.66 9.75 -2.85
C MET A 40 6.61 9.43 -3.92
N THR A 41 6.39 10.40 -4.80
CA THR A 41 5.51 10.24 -5.97
C THR A 41 6.23 9.62 -7.18
N SER A 42 7.56 9.61 -7.17
CA SER A 42 8.40 9.02 -8.20
C SER A 42 9.62 8.35 -7.57
N ILE A 43 10.05 7.25 -8.16
CA ILE A 43 11.20 6.49 -7.70
C ILE A 43 12.35 6.65 -8.69
N GLN A 44 13.59 6.59 -8.15
CA GLN A 44 14.82 6.60 -8.94
C GLN A 44 15.55 5.28 -8.72
N PRO A 45 16.07 4.65 -9.79
CA PRO A 45 16.87 3.43 -9.67
C PRO A 45 18.07 3.63 -8.73
N GLY A 46 18.31 2.64 -7.86
CA GLY A 46 19.41 2.67 -6.91
C GLY A 46 19.20 3.52 -5.67
N GLN A 47 18.04 4.20 -5.54
CA GLN A 47 17.70 4.99 -4.37
C GLN A 47 16.65 4.28 -3.53
N PRO A 48 16.92 4.01 -2.24
CA PRO A 48 15.91 3.49 -1.33
C PRO A 48 14.85 4.54 -1.03
N PHE A 49 13.65 4.08 -0.75
CA PHE A 49 12.53 4.92 -0.31
C PHE A 49 11.67 4.18 0.71
N TRP A 50 10.94 4.92 1.51
CA TRP A 50 10.06 4.38 2.52
C TRP A 50 8.66 4.14 1.98
N VAL A 51 8.07 3.04 2.43
CA VAL A 51 6.66 2.72 2.25
C VAL A 51 6.08 2.44 3.62
N ALA A 52 4.98 3.10 3.96
CA ALA A 52 4.24 2.84 5.17
C ALA A 52 3.00 1.99 4.87
N LEU A 53 2.73 1.00 5.71
CA LEU A 53 1.45 0.33 5.76
C LEU A 53 0.56 1.06 6.77
N ARG A 54 -0.31 1.91 6.27
CA ARG A 54 -1.34 2.53 7.09
C ARG A 54 -2.40 1.50 7.43
N MET A 55 -2.70 1.35 8.72
CA MET A 55 -3.79 0.52 9.21
C MET A 55 -4.68 1.35 10.12
N LYS A 56 -5.96 1.44 9.77
CA LYS A 56 -6.97 2.09 10.60
C LYS A 56 -7.97 1.03 11.04
N MET A 57 -7.89 0.67 12.30
CA MET A 57 -8.69 -0.37 12.94
C MET A 57 -10.00 0.21 13.46
N ASP A 58 -11.07 -0.56 13.36
CA ASP A 58 -12.34 -0.22 13.98
C ASP A 58 -12.21 -0.24 15.51
N GLU A 59 -13.15 0.41 16.19
CA GLU A 59 -13.19 0.44 17.65
C GLU A 59 -13.22 -0.98 18.23
N HIS A 60 -12.40 -1.21 19.26
CA HIS A 60 -12.18 -2.49 19.93
C HIS A 60 -11.42 -3.55 19.11
N TRP A 61 -10.94 -3.19 17.93
CA TRP A 61 -10.06 -4.05 17.15
C TRP A 61 -8.60 -3.60 17.28
N HIS A 62 -7.67 -4.56 17.18
CA HIS A 62 -6.25 -4.31 17.31
C HIS A 62 -5.44 -5.26 16.42
N THR A 63 -4.23 -4.84 16.11
CA THR A 63 -3.21 -5.69 15.49
C THR A 63 -2.15 -6.02 16.52
N TYR A 64 -1.32 -7.00 16.23
CA TYR A 64 -0.26 -7.45 17.13
C TYR A 64 1.10 -6.95 16.65
N TRP A 65 1.94 -6.66 17.63
CA TRP A 65 3.34 -6.29 17.42
C TRP A 65 4.18 -7.54 17.11
N ARG A 66 5.43 -7.35 16.66
CA ARG A 66 6.38 -8.44 16.37
C ARG A 66 6.53 -9.46 17.49
N ASN A 67 6.41 -9.01 18.74
CA ASN A 67 6.39 -9.85 19.93
C ASN A 67 5.03 -9.66 20.63
N PRO A 68 4.02 -10.44 20.25
CA PRO A 68 2.65 -10.18 20.67
C PRO A 68 2.38 -10.48 22.16
N GLY A 69 3.28 -11.17 22.84
CA GLY A 69 3.09 -11.57 24.24
C GLY A 69 2.35 -12.87 24.40
N ASP A 70 1.33 -12.88 25.26
CA ASP A 70 0.64 -14.13 25.65
C ASP A 70 -0.24 -14.72 24.55
N SER A 71 -0.69 -13.92 23.60
CA SER A 71 -1.54 -14.39 22.50
C SER A 71 -1.41 -13.51 21.27
N GLY A 72 -1.89 -14.03 20.14
CA GLY A 72 -1.93 -13.33 18.86
C GLY A 72 -0.79 -13.66 17.92
N LEU A 73 -0.95 -13.25 16.68
CA LEU A 73 0.06 -13.37 15.63
C LEU A 73 0.48 -11.97 15.16
N PRO A 74 1.78 -11.73 14.99
CA PRO A 74 2.26 -10.44 14.47
C PRO A 74 1.75 -10.17 13.07
N THR A 75 1.64 -8.91 12.72
CA THR A 75 1.37 -8.49 11.34
C THR A 75 2.53 -8.94 10.45
N GLU A 76 2.21 -9.56 9.34
CA GLU A 76 3.18 -9.97 8.32
C GLU A 76 2.84 -9.31 6.99
N ILE A 77 3.85 -9.01 6.20
CA ILE A 77 3.69 -8.49 4.85
C ILE A 77 4.31 -9.49 3.88
N GLU A 78 3.47 -10.04 3.03
CA GLU A 78 3.91 -10.86 1.91
C GLU A 78 4.03 -9.99 0.67
N TRP A 79 5.24 -9.93 0.11
CA TRP A 79 5.55 -9.06 -1.01
C TRP A 79 5.53 -9.80 -2.34
N THR A 80 4.83 -9.22 -3.30
CA THR A 80 4.99 -9.55 -4.71
C THR A 80 5.56 -8.33 -5.42
N LEU A 81 6.87 -8.31 -5.61
CA LEU A 81 7.60 -7.16 -6.13
C LEU A 81 7.98 -7.36 -7.59
N PRO A 82 7.98 -6.28 -8.41
CA PRO A 82 8.58 -6.31 -9.73
C PRO A 82 10.08 -6.59 -9.68
N GLU A 83 10.64 -7.05 -10.79
CA GLU A 83 12.08 -7.25 -10.91
C GLU A 83 12.84 -5.95 -10.58
N GLY A 84 13.94 -6.09 -9.84
CA GLY A 84 14.80 -4.97 -9.42
C GLY A 84 14.36 -4.31 -8.11
N PHE A 85 13.22 -4.69 -7.53
CA PHE A 85 12.79 -4.20 -6.22
C PHE A 85 13.16 -5.18 -5.11
N LYS A 86 13.53 -4.64 -3.97
CA LYS A 86 13.80 -5.40 -2.75
C LYS A 86 13.15 -4.72 -1.56
N ALA A 87 12.34 -5.47 -0.80
CA ALA A 87 11.80 -4.99 0.45
C ALA A 87 12.80 -5.19 1.60
N GLY A 88 12.89 -4.20 2.47
CA GLY A 88 13.60 -4.30 3.75
C GLY A 88 12.70 -4.88 4.85
N GLU A 89 13.25 -4.92 6.05
CA GLU A 89 12.51 -5.35 7.24
C GLU A 89 11.49 -4.30 7.68
N ILE A 90 10.41 -4.77 8.32
CA ILE A 90 9.39 -3.89 8.89
C ILE A 90 10.00 -3.07 10.03
N GLN A 91 9.85 -1.76 9.95
CA GLN A 91 10.11 -0.86 11.05
C GLN A 91 8.83 -0.72 11.87
N TRP A 92 8.81 -1.33 13.04
CA TRP A 92 7.61 -1.42 13.86
C TRP A 92 7.39 -0.13 14.65
N PRO A 93 6.16 0.44 14.65
CA PRO A 93 5.81 1.50 15.58
C PRO A 93 5.85 0.98 17.02
N TYR A 94 5.95 1.90 17.98
CA TYR A 94 5.98 1.54 19.40
C TYR A 94 4.66 0.91 19.82
N PRO A 95 4.67 -0.29 20.45
CA PRO A 95 3.44 -1.01 20.77
C PRO A 95 2.77 -0.47 22.03
N GLN A 96 1.47 -0.73 22.13
CA GLN A 96 0.69 -0.59 23.35
C GLN A 96 0.56 -1.95 24.03
N LYS A 97 0.48 -1.94 25.36
CA LYS A 97 0.09 -3.12 26.12
C LYS A 97 -1.42 -3.20 26.17
N ILE A 98 -1.95 -4.30 25.65
CA ILE A 98 -3.38 -4.60 25.60
C ILE A 98 -3.64 -5.75 26.56
N VAL A 99 -4.49 -5.53 27.54
CA VAL A 99 -4.86 -6.57 28.52
C VAL A 99 -6.22 -7.13 28.16
N LEU A 100 -6.23 -8.41 27.86
CA LEU A 100 -7.44 -9.18 27.56
C LEU A 100 -7.64 -10.21 28.65
N GLU A 101 -8.52 -9.95 29.60
CA GLU A 101 -8.71 -10.76 30.79
C GLU A 101 -7.41 -10.95 31.58
N MET A 102 -6.82 -12.16 31.59
CA MET A 102 -5.54 -12.45 32.24
C MET A 102 -4.35 -12.42 31.30
N LEU A 103 -4.57 -12.17 30.00
CA LEU A 103 -3.52 -12.17 28.99
C LEU A 103 -3.01 -10.75 28.75
N ALA A 104 -1.70 -10.60 28.69
CA ALA A 104 -1.04 -9.37 28.29
C ALA A 104 -0.48 -9.52 26.89
N THR A 105 -1.00 -8.72 25.97
CA THR A 105 -0.55 -8.68 24.59
C THR A 105 0.02 -7.31 24.25
N TYR A 106 0.80 -7.26 23.17
CA TYR A 106 1.39 -6.03 22.67
C TYR A 106 0.98 -5.84 21.22
N GLY A 107 0.48 -4.69 20.91
CA GLY A 107 -0.04 -4.40 19.58
C GLY A 107 -0.43 -2.93 19.41
N HIS A 108 -1.34 -2.69 18.49
CA HIS A 108 -1.74 -1.34 18.11
C HIS A 108 -3.26 -1.27 17.96
N GLU A 109 -3.83 -0.15 18.39
CA GLU A 109 -5.23 0.21 18.25
C GLU A 109 -5.35 1.53 17.51
N GLY A 110 -6.51 1.78 16.90
CA GLY A 110 -6.78 3.02 16.20
C GLY A 110 -6.10 3.09 14.83
N GLU A 111 -5.29 4.09 14.61
CA GLU A 111 -4.60 4.32 13.32
C GLU A 111 -3.09 4.33 13.52
N ILE A 112 -2.39 3.57 12.70
CA ILE A 112 -0.93 3.48 12.70
C ILE A 112 -0.37 3.49 11.28
N PHE A 113 0.93 3.78 11.20
CA PHE A 113 1.72 3.80 9.95
C PHE A 113 2.99 2.98 10.10
#